data_3cef825f93d20ef5c15ff9f43b08ec99
#
_entry.id   3cef825f93d20ef5c15ff9f43b08ec99
#
_cell.length_a   1.000
_cell.length_b   1.000
_cell.length_c   1.000
_cell.angle_alpha   90.00
_cell.angle_beta   90.00
_cell.angle_gamma   90.00
#
_symmetry.space_group_name_H-M   'P 1'
#
loop_
_entity.id
_entity.type
_entity.pdbx_description
1 polymer ?
#
loop_
_entity_poly.entity_id
_entity_poly.type
_entity_poly.pdbx_seq_one_letter_code
_entity_poly.pdbx_strand_id
1 'polypeptide(L)'
;MVMQVPGAGTGDLRFMIWDEELKVVVGQLEKNISLLKVLYPVVMGVSVLIGAGLCLLLLLQATREAAIMRVLGTTRNAVRLALIIEPLILSIVGVIIGLGISRLLWTASGLVPTVPLLSSAGLYLAGVLVGLVIGAISVTNKKPIELLQVKE
;
A
#
# COMPACT_ATOMS: atom_id res chain seq x y z
N MET A 1 -30.25 -57.96 -16.42
CA MET A 1 -30.12 -57.65 -17.84
C MET A 1 -29.28 -56.38 -17.91
N VAL A 2 -27.95 -56.52 -17.97
CA VAL A 2 -27.00 -55.42 -17.99
C VAL A 2 -26.84 -54.98 -19.44
N MET A 3 -27.30 -53.78 -19.76
CA MET A 3 -27.17 -53.18 -21.06
C MET A 3 -25.74 -52.72 -21.26
N GLN A 4 -24.94 -53.55 -21.91
CA GLN A 4 -23.59 -53.18 -22.35
C GLN A 4 -23.73 -52.23 -23.53
N VAL A 5 -23.30 -50.96 -23.32
CA VAL A 5 -23.15 -49.97 -24.39
C VAL A 5 -21.83 -50.28 -25.10
N PRO A 6 -21.87 -50.79 -26.37
CA PRO A 6 -20.65 -51.08 -27.11
C PRO A 6 -20.09 -49.74 -27.63
N GLY A 7 -18.92 -49.35 -27.14
CA GLY A 7 -18.16 -48.23 -27.69
C GLY A 7 -17.54 -47.24 -26.72
N ALA A 8 -17.86 -47.28 -25.43
CA ALA A 8 -17.19 -46.45 -24.44
C ALA A 8 -15.87 -47.09 -24.07
N GLY A 9 -14.81 -46.80 -24.82
CA GLY A 9 -13.47 -47.20 -24.47
C GLY A 9 -13.08 -46.62 -23.10
N THR A 10 -12.33 -47.40 -22.32
CA THR A 10 -11.78 -46.98 -20.99
C THR A 10 -11.05 -45.63 -21.01
N GLY A 11 -10.75 -45.13 -22.19
CA GLY A 11 -10.20 -43.78 -22.40
C GLY A 11 -11.21 -42.66 -22.15
N ASP A 12 -12.44 -42.81 -22.60
CA ASP A 12 -13.48 -41.79 -22.52
C ASP A 12 -13.92 -41.51 -21.07
N LEU A 13 -14.00 -42.57 -20.24
CA LEU A 13 -14.34 -42.45 -18.83
C LEU A 13 -13.20 -41.76 -18.03
N ARG A 14 -11.94 -41.96 -18.43
CA ARG A 14 -10.81 -41.27 -17.82
C ARG A 14 -10.83 -39.79 -18.15
N PHE A 15 -11.12 -39.38 -19.37
CA PHE A 15 -11.25 -37.98 -19.75
C PHE A 15 -12.39 -37.28 -18.99
N MET A 16 -13.54 -37.90 -18.80
CA MET A 16 -14.64 -37.33 -18.01
C MET A 16 -14.31 -37.13 -16.54
N ILE A 17 -13.57 -38.04 -15.90
CA ILE A 17 -13.20 -37.95 -14.50
C ILE A 17 -12.18 -36.81 -14.31
N TRP A 18 -11.25 -36.66 -15.25
CA TRP A 18 -10.26 -35.59 -15.21
C TRP A 18 -10.89 -34.20 -15.44
N ASP A 19 -11.94 -34.11 -16.27
CA ASP A 19 -12.66 -32.86 -16.52
C ASP A 19 -13.45 -32.40 -15.28
N GLU A 20 -14.01 -33.29 -14.49
CA GLU A 20 -14.73 -32.95 -13.26
C GLU A 20 -13.76 -32.49 -12.17
N GLU A 21 -12.66 -33.20 -11.96
CA GLU A 21 -11.60 -32.78 -11.00
C GLU A 21 -10.99 -31.44 -11.40
N LEU A 22 -10.71 -31.23 -12.68
CA LEU A 22 -10.20 -29.96 -13.19
C LEU A 22 -11.19 -28.81 -12.96
N LYS A 23 -12.50 -29.04 -13.18
CA LYS A 23 -13.54 -28.01 -12.91
C LYS A 23 -13.65 -27.66 -11.45
N VAL A 24 -13.49 -28.62 -10.54
CA VAL A 24 -13.49 -28.36 -9.08
C VAL A 24 -12.27 -27.54 -8.69
N VAL A 25 -11.08 -27.89 -9.18
CA VAL A 25 -9.84 -27.14 -8.91
C VAL A 25 -9.90 -25.74 -9.49
N VAL A 26 -10.38 -25.58 -10.73
CA VAL A 26 -10.55 -24.26 -11.35
C VAL A 26 -11.57 -23.42 -10.58
N GLY A 27 -12.68 -24.00 -10.13
CA GLY A 27 -13.68 -23.30 -9.33
C GLY A 27 -13.14 -22.84 -7.95
N GLN A 28 -12.26 -23.63 -7.33
CA GLN A 28 -11.57 -23.21 -6.09
C GLN A 28 -10.57 -22.11 -6.36
N LEU A 29 -9.81 -22.16 -7.46
CA LEU A 29 -8.90 -21.12 -7.88
C LEU A 29 -9.63 -19.81 -8.18
N GLU A 30 -10.76 -19.86 -8.88
CA GLU A 30 -11.59 -18.68 -9.14
C GLU A 30 -12.13 -18.03 -7.85
N LYS A 31 -12.56 -18.84 -6.88
CA LYS A 31 -12.96 -18.32 -5.55
C LYS A 31 -11.81 -17.64 -4.84
N ASN A 32 -10.62 -18.25 -4.83
CA ASN A 32 -9.44 -17.66 -4.21
C ASN A 32 -9.01 -16.36 -4.89
N ILE A 33 -9.07 -16.32 -6.23
CA ILE A 33 -8.78 -15.10 -7.00
C ILE A 33 -9.83 -14.02 -6.73
N SER A 34 -11.10 -14.38 -6.60
CA SER A 34 -12.16 -13.45 -6.28
C SER A 34 -12.00 -12.84 -4.88
N LEU A 35 -11.63 -13.65 -3.89
CA LEU A 35 -11.29 -13.16 -2.55
C LEU A 35 -10.09 -12.21 -2.56
N LEU A 36 -9.03 -12.56 -3.31
CA LEU A 36 -7.85 -11.70 -3.45
C LEU A 36 -8.18 -10.38 -4.14
N LYS A 37 -9.07 -10.37 -5.14
CA LYS A 37 -9.53 -9.14 -5.82
C LYS A 37 -10.23 -8.17 -4.87
N VAL A 38 -10.96 -8.67 -3.87
CA VAL A 38 -11.62 -7.83 -2.85
C VAL A 38 -10.65 -7.45 -1.74
N LEU A 39 -9.80 -8.38 -1.30
CA LEU A 39 -8.85 -8.14 -0.21
C LEU A 39 -7.75 -7.13 -0.60
N TYR A 40 -7.27 -7.20 -1.84
CA TYR A 40 -6.20 -6.34 -2.34
C TYR A 40 -6.49 -4.83 -2.18
N PRO A 41 -7.63 -4.28 -2.66
CA PRO A 41 -7.92 -2.86 -2.49
C PRO A 41 -8.14 -2.46 -1.02
N VAL A 42 -8.65 -3.37 -0.18
CA VAL A 42 -8.82 -3.10 1.26
C VAL A 42 -7.45 -2.96 1.95
N VAL A 43 -6.55 -3.90 1.73
CA VAL A 43 -5.18 -3.85 2.28
C VAL A 43 -4.44 -2.61 1.78
N MET A 44 -4.60 -2.25 0.52
CA MET A 44 -4.05 -1.02 -0.07
C MET A 44 -4.58 0.23 0.62
N GLY A 45 -5.90 0.32 0.82
CA GLY A 45 -6.53 1.44 1.50
C GLY A 45 -6.02 1.60 2.94
N VAL A 46 -5.94 0.51 3.68
CA VAL A 46 -5.40 0.50 5.05
C VAL A 46 -3.93 0.94 5.07
N SER A 47 -3.12 0.46 4.14
CA SER A 47 -1.70 0.86 4.04
C SER A 47 -1.52 2.36 3.80
N VAL A 48 -2.34 2.94 2.91
CA VAL A 48 -2.35 4.38 2.65
C VAL A 48 -2.76 5.18 3.88
N LEU A 49 -3.80 4.72 4.61
CA LEU A 49 -4.26 5.37 5.85
C LEU A 49 -3.18 5.35 6.94
N ILE A 50 -2.50 4.22 7.12
CA ILE A 50 -1.40 4.09 8.08
C ILE A 50 -0.26 5.03 7.69
N GLY A 51 0.14 5.05 6.42
CA GLY A 51 1.19 5.95 5.91
C GLY A 51 0.86 7.42 6.13
N ALA A 52 -0.36 7.84 5.77
CA ALA A 52 -0.83 9.21 5.98
C ALA A 52 -0.89 9.58 7.48
N GLY A 53 -1.35 8.66 8.32
CA GLY A 53 -1.41 8.84 9.78
C GLY A 53 -0.04 9.02 10.41
N LEU A 54 0.94 8.20 10.03
CA LEU A 54 2.33 8.33 10.49
C LEU A 54 2.94 9.66 10.04
N CYS A 55 2.71 10.08 8.78
CA CYS A 55 3.17 11.38 8.30
C CYS A 55 2.56 12.55 9.08
N LEU A 56 1.28 12.48 9.43
CA LEU A 56 0.65 13.49 10.27
C LEU A 56 1.26 13.54 11.68
N LEU A 57 1.55 12.39 12.28
CA LEU A 57 2.20 12.33 13.60
C LEU A 57 3.61 12.94 13.56
N LEU A 58 4.42 12.63 12.53
CA LEU A 58 5.74 13.22 12.34
C LEU A 58 5.65 14.74 12.17
N LEU A 59 4.69 15.22 11.37
CA LEU A 59 4.44 16.65 11.21
C LEU A 59 4.05 17.35 12.52
N LEU A 60 3.24 16.69 13.36
CA LEU A 60 2.87 17.23 14.67
C LEU A 60 4.08 17.31 15.62
N GLN A 61 5.01 16.36 15.57
CA GLN A 61 6.26 16.41 16.33
C GLN A 61 7.16 17.54 15.85
N ALA A 62 7.26 17.75 14.56
CA ALA A 62 8.06 18.82 13.95
C ALA A 62 7.45 20.23 14.10
N THR A 63 6.23 20.37 14.66
CA THR A 63 5.58 21.69 14.85
C THR A 63 6.38 22.62 15.75
N ARG A 64 7.05 22.09 16.79
CA ARG A 64 7.91 22.88 17.69
C ARG A 64 9.10 23.45 16.94
N GLU A 65 9.77 22.67 16.12
CA GLU A 65 10.90 23.10 15.29
C GLU A 65 10.48 24.15 14.27
N ALA A 66 9.32 23.95 13.64
CA ALA A 66 8.71 24.90 12.72
C ALA A 66 8.41 26.26 13.39
N ALA A 67 7.94 26.25 14.63
CA ALA A 67 7.70 27.46 15.40
C ALA A 67 8.99 28.23 15.68
N ILE A 68 10.06 27.54 16.08
CA ILE A 68 11.38 28.14 16.31
C ILE A 68 11.96 28.76 15.03
N MET A 69 11.87 28.03 13.89
CA MET A 69 12.32 28.55 12.58
C MET A 69 11.58 29.84 12.18
N ARG A 70 10.28 29.91 12.50
CA ARG A 70 9.49 31.12 12.21
C ARG A 70 9.86 32.31 13.09
N VAL A 71 10.20 32.07 14.36
CA VAL A 71 10.68 33.13 15.27
C VAL A 71 12.04 33.70 14.81
N LEU A 72 12.87 32.84 14.22
CA LEU A 72 14.17 33.22 13.63
C LEU A 72 14.02 33.94 12.25
N GLY A 73 12.78 34.22 11.81
CA GLY A 73 12.53 35.02 10.60
C GLY A 73 12.44 34.21 9.29
N THR A 74 12.38 32.88 9.36
CA THR A 74 12.25 32.02 8.17
C THR A 74 10.88 32.22 7.52
N THR A 75 10.83 32.27 6.19
CA THR A 75 9.58 32.43 5.44
C THR A 75 8.66 31.22 5.59
N ARG A 76 7.34 31.43 5.54
CA ARG A 76 6.33 30.36 5.67
C ARG A 76 6.54 29.23 4.66
N ASN A 77 6.97 29.56 3.45
CA ASN A 77 7.17 28.57 2.39
C ASN A 77 8.43 27.73 2.64
N ALA A 78 9.50 28.31 3.17
CA ALA A 78 10.70 27.57 3.52
C ALA A 78 10.43 26.55 4.64
N VAL A 79 9.67 26.94 5.67
CA VAL A 79 9.27 26.04 6.76
C VAL A 79 8.38 24.90 6.22
N ARG A 80 7.41 25.22 5.35
CA ARG A 80 6.56 24.17 4.72
C ARG A 80 7.38 23.17 3.91
N LEU A 81 8.34 23.66 3.13
CA LEU A 81 9.22 22.83 2.32
C LEU A 81 10.08 21.92 3.19
N ALA A 82 10.68 22.45 4.25
CA ALA A 82 11.47 21.67 5.19
C ALA A 82 10.63 20.53 5.82
N LEU A 83 9.41 20.87 6.29
CA LEU A 83 8.50 19.91 6.90
C LEU A 83 8.02 18.80 5.94
N ILE A 84 7.96 19.08 4.63
CA ILE A 84 7.53 18.09 3.63
C ILE A 84 8.70 17.21 3.18
N ILE A 85 9.89 17.80 3.01
CA ILE A 85 11.06 17.10 2.45
C ILE A 85 11.50 15.93 3.34
N GLU A 86 11.57 16.14 4.64
CA GLU A 86 12.09 15.14 5.58
C GLU A 86 11.25 13.84 5.57
N PRO A 87 9.92 13.85 5.82
CA PRO A 87 9.12 12.63 5.77
C PRO A 87 8.96 12.08 4.37
N LEU A 88 9.08 12.92 3.33
CA LEU A 88 9.09 12.46 1.94
C LEU A 88 10.30 11.60 1.63
N ILE A 89 11.50 12.05 2.01
CA ILE A 89 12.74 11.27 1.84
C ILE A 89 12.63 9.95 2.60
N LEU A 90 12.14 9.98 3.83
CA LEU A 90 11.96 8.79 4.66
C LEU A 90 10.99 7.79 4.00
N SER A 91 9.90 8.28 3.43
CA SER A 91 8.92 7.45 2.70
C SER A 91 9.52 6.82 1.44
N ILE A 92 10.31 7.57 0.67
CA ILE A 92 10.99 7.06 -0.52
C ILE A 92 11.98 5.96 -0.15
N VAL A 93 12.78 6.18 0.88
CA VAL A 93 13.73 5.18 1.38
C VAL A 93 12.99 3.92 1.85
N GLY A 94 11.90 4.08 2.60
CA GLY A 94 11.05 2.97 3.01
C GLY A 94 10.48 2.16 1.84
N VAL A 95 10.01 2.82 0.79
CA VAL A 95 9.51 2.17 -0.43
C VAL A 95 10.64 1.43 -1.15
N ILE A 96 11.82 2.01 -1.28
CA ILE A 96 12.96 1.35 -1.93
C ILE A 96 13.37 0.08 -1.17
N ILE A 97 13.47 0.16 0.15
CA ILE A 97 13.77 -1.00 1.01
C ILE A 97 12.66 -2.05 0.89
N GLY A 98 11.39 -1.65 0.96
CA GLY A 98 10.25 -2.55 0.83
C GLY A 98 10.21 -3.27 -0.52
N LEU A 99 10.47 -2.57 -1.62
CA LEU A 99 10.57 -3.15 -2.96
C LEU A 99 11.79 -4.10 -3.08
N GLY A 100 12.91 -3.75 -2.45
CA GLY A 100 14.10 -4.59 -2.43
C GLY A 100 13.87 -5.91 -1.70
N ILE A 101 13.30 -5.86 -0.50
CA ILE A 101 12.95 -7.05 0.30
C ILE A 101 11.89 -7.89 -0.44
N SER A 102 10.88 -7.24 -1.00
CA SER A 102 9.85 -7.92 -1.78
C SER A 102 10.45 -8.68 -2.97
N ARG A 103 11.34 -8.05 -3.73
CA ARG A 103 12.04 -8.73 -4.83
C ARG A 103 12.88 -9.92 -4.36
N LEU A 104 13.58 -9.78 -3.24
CA LEU A 104 14.42 -10.84 -2.69
C LEU A 104 13.60 -12.08 -2.30
N LEU A 105 12.43 -11.88 -1.69
CA LEU A 105 11.53 -12.95 -1.30
C LEU A 105 10.88 -13.64 -2.52
N TRP A 106 10.55 -12.87 -3.57
CA TRP A 106 9.87 -13.40 -4.76
C TRP A 106 10.83 -14.07 -5.76
N THR A 107 12.10 -13.69 -5.81
CA THR A 107 13.11 -14.39 -6.63
C THR A 107 13.28 -15.86 -6.18
N ALA A 108 13.04 -16.16 -4.92
CA ALA A 108 13.00 -17.53 -4.40
C ALA A 108 11.81 -18.35 -4.93
N SER A 109 10.71 -17.70 -5.39
CA SER A 109 9.48 -18.33 -5.88
C SER A 109 9.35 -18.36 -7.41
N GLY A 110 10.26 -17.73 -8.16
CA GLY A 110 10.28 -17.76 -9.64
C GLY A 110 9.20 -16.93 -10.36
N LEU A 111 8.29 -16.28 -9.63
CA LEU A 111 7.18 -15.48 -10.17
C LEU A 111 7.29 -14.04 -9.65
N VAL A 112 7.68 -13.10 -10.50
CA VAL A 112 7.79 -11.68 -10.11
C VAL A 112 6.64 -10.88 -10.72
N PRO A 113 5.55 -10.60 -10.00
CA PRO A 113 4.51 -9.68 -10.47
C PRO A 113 5.01 -8.23 -10.30
N THR A 114 5.78 -7.75 -11.27
CA THR A 114 6.37 -6.39 -11.23
C THR A 114 5.33 -5.28 -11.32
N VAL A 115 4.25 -5.51 -12.08
CA VAL A 115 3.19 -4.51 -12.31
C VAL A 115 2.41 -4.17 -11.05
N PRO A 116 1.84 -5.12 -10.28
CA PRO A 116 1.12 -4.79 -9.05
C PRO A 116 2.02 -4.23 -7.95
N LEU A 117 3.29 -4.62 -7.91
CA LEU A 117 4.28 -4.08 -6.96
C LEU A 117 4.55 -2.59 -7.22
N LEU A 118 4.73 -2.20 -8.48
CA LEU A 118 5.01 -0.82 -8.85
C LEU A 118 3.77 0.07 -8.66
N SER A 119 2.59 -0.43 -9.01
CA SER A 119 1.34 0.30 -8.80
C SER A 119 1.02 0.53 -7.32
N SER A 120 1.32 -0.45 -6.45
CA SER A 120 1.13 -0.32 -5.01
C SER A 120 2.07 0.72 -4.40
N ALA A 121 3.34 0.71 -4.78
CA ALA A 121 4.32 1.69 -4.35
C ALA A 121 3.93 3.11 -4.80
N GLY A 122 3.47 3.27 -6.05
CA GLY A 122 3.00 4.55 -6.58
C GLY A 122 1.77 5.08 -5.83
N LEU A 123 0.78 4.23 -5.57
CA LEU A 123 -0.41 4.61 -4.82
C LEU A 123 -0.09 5.00 -3.37
N TYR A 124 0.81 4.26 -2.72
CA TYR A 124 1.28 4.58 -1.37
C TYR A 124 1.96 5.95 -1.34
N LEU A 125 2.90 6.22 -2.26
CA LEU A 125 3.59 7.52 -2.34
C LEU A 125 2.61 8.67 -2.62
N ALA A 126 1.63 8.46 -3.49
CA ALA A 126 0.57 9.46 -3.74
C ALA A 126 -0.23 9.76 -2.46
N GLY A 127 -0.62 8.74 -1.69
CA GLY A 127 -1.29 8.90 -0.40
C GLY A 127 -0.46 9.67 0.61
N VAL A 128 0.83 9.32 0.73
CA VAL A 128 1.79 10.04 1.59
C VAL A 128 1.92 11.51 1.18
N LEU A 129 2.06 11.81 -0.12
CA LEU A 129 2.15 13.18 -0.62
C LEU A 129 0.91 14.00 -0.26
N VAL A 130 -0.28 13.45 -0.47
CA VAL A 130 -1.54 14.12 -0.11
C VAL A 130 -1.59 14.37 1.40
N GLY A 131 -1.24 13.38 2.22
CA GLY A 131 -1.19 13.50 3.69
C GLY A 131 -0.21 14.59 4.14
N LEU A 132 1.01 14.64 3.54
CA LEU A 132 2.02 15.64 3.84
C LEU A 132 1.57 17.06 3.46
N VAL A 133 0.99 17.24 2.30
CA VAL A 133 0.53 18.55 1.83
C VAL A 133 -0.60 19.08 2.74
N ILE A 134 -1.59 18.26 3.04
CA ILE A 134 -2.69 18.64 3.94
C ILE A 134 -2.16 18.93 5.34
N GLY A 135 -1.29 18.08 5.88
CA GLY A 135 -0.69 18.26 7.20
C GLY A 135 0.17 19.51 7.29
N ALA A 136 1.05 19.77 6.31
CA ALA A 136 1.90 20.95 6.28
C ALA A 136 1.09 22.26 6.19
N ILE A 137 0.01 22.28 5.42
CA ILE A 137 -0.91 23.43 5.34
C ILE A 137 -1.59 23.62 6.70
N SER A 138 -2.10 22.57 7.30
CA SER A 138 -2.80 22.61 8.59
C SER A 138 -1.91 23.14 9.71
N VAL A 139 -0.67 22.67 9.78
CA VAL A 139 0.31 23.09 10.78
C VAL A 139 0.74 24.55 10.58
N THR A 140 0.98 24.96 9.34
CA THR A 140 1.51 26.31 9.04
C THR A 140 0.47 27.40 9.13
N ASN A 141 -0.82 27.06 9.01
CA ASN A 141 -1.93 28.03 9.12
C ASN A 141 -2.30 28.36 10.58
N LYS A 142 -1.90 27.55 11.55
CA LYS A 142 -2.10 27.87 12.97
C LYS A 142 -1.19 29.03 13.39
N LYS A 143 -1.71 29.95 14.19
CA LYS A 143 -0.92 31.07 14.70
C LYS A 143 0.18 30.56 15.65
N PRO A 144 1.43 31.04 15.54
CA PRO A 144 2.55 30.54 16.38
C PRO A 144 2.30 30.69 17.89
N ILE A 145 1.47 31.65 18.28
CA ILE A 145 1.13 31.95 19.67
C ILE A 145 0.30 30.83 20.32
N GLU A 146 -0.60 30.20 19.58
CA GLU A 146 -1.41 29.07 20.07
C GLU A 146 -0.58 27.78 20.28
N LEU A 147 0.50 27.63 19.52
CA LEU A 147 1.39 26.46 19.61
C LEU A 147 2.36 26.53 20.79
N LEU A 148 2.61 27.73 21.32
CA LEU A 148 3.47 27.97 22.49
C LEU A 148 2.68 27.99 23.80
N GLN A 149 1.38 28.18 23.76
CA GLN A 149 0.50 28.04 24.92
C GLN A 149 0.18 26.55 25.17
N VAL A 150 1.16 25.76 25.50
CA VAL A 150 0.92 24.51 26.23
C VAL A 150 0.57 24.95 27.64
N LYS A 151 -0.69 24.88 27.95
CA LYS A 151 -1.30 25.08 29.25
C LYS A 151 -0.58 24.19 30.25
N GLU A 152 0.09 24.79 31.24
CA GLU A 152 0.38 24.16 32.52
C GLU A 152 -0.88 23.64 33.17
#